data_9d5ae0debaf6e2047cbc66a87e6876cd
#
_entry.id   9d5ae0debaf6e2047cbc66a87e6876cd
#
_cell.length_a   1.000
_cell.length_b   1.000
_cell.length_c   1.000
_cell.angle_alpha   90.00
_cell.angle_beta   90.00
_cell.angle_gamma   90.00
#
_symmetry.space_group_name_H-M   'P 1'
#
loop_
_entity.id
_entity.type
_entity.pdbx_description
1 polymer ?
#
loop_
_entity_poly.entity_id
_entity_poly.type
_entity_poly.pdbx_seq_one_letter_code
_entity_poly.pdbx_strand_id
1 'polypeptide(L)'
;VGSEMCIRDRRKDNLGPYQFRRKTDRQGDTLLNDGWGSPVNPVGLIVSSFRPSDDATLFGFLIPSNLFAITSLRQLAEMMREIKNDNDFARRCDSLADEVAAAVEKYGIVNHPEYGKVYAFEVDGFHNHVFMDDANVPSLLALPYLGCVDMDDPVYQNTRKLVLSDANPYFFQGKAGEGIGGPHIGFGYIWPMSIIMRCNTTHDNEEIRKCVKMLRDTDANTGFMHESFYKDDPAKFTRSWFAWVNTLFGEMIYRLVNEGKVDILNNLG
;
A
#
# COMPACT_ATOMS: atom_id res chain seq x y z
N VAL A 1 -8.46 18.15 -15.01
CA VAL A 1 -9.73 17.78 -15.69
C VAL A 1 -9.50 16.74 -16.77
N GLY A 2 -8.42 16.80 -17.55
CA GLY A 2 -8.13 15.80 -18.58
C GLY A 2 -7.72 14.41 -18.05
N SER A 3 -7.11 14.32 -16.86
CA SER A 3 -6.68 13.05 -16.26
C SER A 3 -7.85 12.23 -15.67
N GLU A 4 -8.90 12.85 -15.16
CA GLU A 4 -10.06 12.15 -14.63
C GLU A 4 -10.81 11.34 -15.69
N MET A 5 -11.06 11.92 -16.86
CA MET A 5 -11.73 11.21 -17.97
C MET A 5 -10.89 10.04 -18.47
N CYS A 6 -9.57 10.18 -18.52
CA CYS A 6 -8.69 9.12 -18.99
C CYS A 6 -8.59 7.92 -18.06
N ILE A 7 -8.76 8.14 -16.75
CA ILE A 7 -8.59 7.10 -15.72
C ILE A 7 -9.91 6.36 -15.46
N ARG A 8 -11.07 7.04 -15.59
CA ARG A 8 -12.39 6.50 -15.24
C ARG A 8 -13.12 5.81 -16.40
N ASP A 9 -12.79 6.14 -17.66
CA ASP A 9 -13.54 5.70 -18.84
C ASP A 9 -12.99 4.45 -19.54
N ARG A 10 -12.17 3.65 -18.87
CA ARG A 10 -11.80 2.32 -19.40
C ARG A 10 -13.02 1.42 -19.38
N ARG A 11 -13.70 1.35 -20.51
CA ARG A 11 -14.79 0.41 -20.76
C ARG A 11 -14.24 -0.91 -21.30
N LYS A 12 -15.04 -1.96 -21.17
CA LYS A 12 -14.76 -3.30 -21.71
C LYS A 12 -14.35 -3.26 -23.20
N ASP A 13 -14.92 -2.34 -23.94
CA ASP A 13 -14.79 -2.12 -25.40
C ASP A 13 -13.96 -0.87 -25.76
N ASN A 14 -13.53 -0.07 -24.77
CA ASN A 14 -12.70 1.11 -24.94
C ASN A 14 -11.46 1.01 -24.07
N LEU A 15 -10.32 0.76 -24.69
CA LEU A 15 -9.03 0.61 -24.02
C LEU A 15 -8.50 1.90 -23.37
N GLY A 16 -9.21 3.03 -23.56
CA GLY A 16 -8.81 4.35 -23.06
C GLY A 16 -7.64 4.94 -23.83
N PRO A 17 -7.24 6.19 -23.51
CA PRO A 17 -6.17 6.89 -24.23
C PRO A 17 -4.76 6.54 -23.73
N TYR A 18 -4.62 5.81 -22.63
CA TYR A 18 -3.33 5.51 -22.02
C TYR A 18 -2.85 4.11 -22.39
N GLN A 19 -1.76 4.04 -23.14
CA GLN A 19 -1.04 2.84 -23.47
C GLN A 19 0.41 2.99 -23.00
N PHE A 20 0.90 2.03 -22.22
CA PHE A 20 2.29 2.01 -21.79
C PHE A 20 2.94 0.67 -22.10
N ARG A 21 3.89 0.71 -23.01
CA ARG A 21 4.67 -0.45 -23.42
C ARG A 21 6.14 -0.05 -23.53
N ARG A 22 7.00 -0.83 -22.91
CA ARG A 22 8.45 -0.70 -23.09
C ARG A 22 9.09 -2.06 -23.34
N LYS A 23 10.25 -2.06 -23.99
CA LYS A 23 11.08 -3.26 -24.11
C LYS A 23 11.75 -3.50 -22.76
N THR A 24 11.52 -4.65 -22.15
CA THR A 24 12.02 -5.03 -20.84
C THR A 24 12.14 -6.54 -20.73
N ASP A 25 13.05 -7.01 -19.88
CA ASP A 25 13.19 -8.42 -19.53
C ASP A 25 12.29 -8.81 -18.34
N ARG A 26 11.62 -7.83 -17.70
CA ARG A 26 10.74 -8.02 -16.55
C ARG A 26 9.29 -7.77 -16.95
N GLN A 27 8.45 -8.79 -16.81
CA GLN A 27 7.05 -8.72 -17.19
C GLN A 27 6.29 -7.61 -16.41
N GLY A 28 6.64 -7.36 -15.14
CA GLY A 28 6.02 -6.32 -14.32
C GLY A 28 6.32 -4.88 -14.76
N ASP A 29 7.34 -4.66 -15.58
CA ASP A 29 7.78 -3.33 -15.99
C ASP A 29 6.97 -2.73 -17.16
N THR A 30 5.98 -3.43 -17.68
CA THR A 30 5.12 -2.99 -18.79
C THR A 30 3.69 -3.48 -18.56
N LEU A 31 2.72 -2.76 -19.11
CA LEU A 31 1.33 -3.17 -18.96
C LEU A 31 1.02 -4.43 -19.77
N LEU A 32 0.17 -5.28 -19.21
CA LEU A 32 -0.42 -6.43 -19.89
C LEU A 32 -1.22 -6.00 -21.13
N ASN A 33 -1.67 -6.97 -21.91
CA ASN A 33 -2.55 -6.74 -23.06
C ASN A 33 -2.01 -5.67 -24.01
N ASP A 34 -0.79 -5.89 -24.48
CA ASP A 34 -0.07 -5.01 -25.43
C ASP A 34 0.10 -3.55 -24.95
N GLY A 35 0.21 -3.36 -23.65
CA GLY A 35 0.38 -2.04 -23.02
C GLY A 35 -0.91 -1.33 -22.63
N TRP A 36 -2.05 -1.96 -22.84
CA TRP A 36 -3.34 -1.40 -22.45
C TRP A 36 -3.77 -1.72 -21.01
N GLY A 37 -3.14 -2.72 -20.41
CA GLY A 37 -3.54 -3.26 -19.10
C GLY A 37 -4.76 -4.19 -19.17
N SER A 38 -5.13 -4.80 -18.06
CA SER A 38 -6.29 -5.68 -18.00
C SER A 38 -7.60 -4.91 -18.18
N PRO A 39 -8.62 -5.53 -18.81
CA PRO A 39 -9.95 -4.92 -18.89
C PRO A 39 -10.53 -4.64 -17.51
N VAL A 40 -11.28 -3.55 -17.39
CA VAL A 40 -12.02 -3.21 -16.17
C VAL A 40 -13.48 -2.91 -16.49
N ASN A 41 -14.35 -3.22 -15.53
CA ASN A 41 -15.73 -2.72 -15.54
C ASN A 41 -15.75 -1.39 -14.80
N PRO A 42 -16.13 -0.26 -15.43
CA PRO A 42 -16.19 1.04 -14.76
C PRO A 42 -17.31 1.06 -13.73
N VAL A 43 -16.90 1.02 -12.47
CA VAL A 43 -17.80 0.90 -11.31
C VAL A 43 -17.66 2.07 -10.31
N GLY A 44 -17.01 3.16 -10.71
CA GLY A 44 -16.76 4.32 -9.86
C GLY A 44 -15.38 4.29 -9.16
N LEU A 45 -14.57 3.25 -9.38
CA LEU A 45 -13.20 3.17 -8.90
C LEU A 45 -12.23 3.87 -9.86
N ILE A 46 -11.11 4.35 -9.32
CA ILE A 46 -10.02 4.99 -10.07
C ILE A 46 -9.04 3.92 -10.53
N VAL A 47 -8.74 3.91 -11.84
CA VAL A 47 -7.79 2.97 -12.45
C VAL A 47 -6.35 3.35 -12.08
N SER A 48 -5.57 2.35 -11.67
CA SER A 48 -4.12 2.43 -11.51
C SER A 48 -3.46 1.49 -12.50
N SER A 49 -2.59 1.99 -13.35
CA SER A 49 -1.81 1.18 -14.29
C SER A 49 -0.65 0.47 -13.61
N PHE A 50 -0.06 1.11 -12.60
CA PHE A 50 1.07 0.60 -11.83
C PHE A 50 0.80 0.70 -10.34
N ARG A 51 1.45 -0.18 -9.59
CA ARG A 51 1.55 -0.16 -8.14
C ARG A 51 2.57 0.90 -7.70
N PRO A 52 2.58 1.30 -6.43
CA PRO A 52 3.63 2.17 -5.89
C PRO A 52 5.06 1.62 -6.04
N SER A 53 5.20 0.30 -6.22
CA SER A 53 6.46 -0.39 -6.51
C SER A 53 6.94 -0.28 -7.95
N ASP A 54 6.24 0.44 -8.82
CA ASP A 54 6.44 0.50 -10.27
C ASP A 54 6.08 -0.80 -11.02
N ASP A 55 5.55 -1.81 -10.35
CA ASP A 55 5.05 -3.02 -11.03
C ASP A 55 3.64 -2.78 -11.61
N ALA A 56 3.41 -3.29 -12.81
CA ALA A 56 2.10 -3.23 -13.46
C ALA A 56 1.03 -3.96 -12.62
N THR A 57 -0.15 -3.34 -12.51
CA THR A 57 -1.30 -3.97 -11.87
C THR A 57 -1.80 -5.17 -12.67
N LEU A 58 -2.22 -6.23 -11.99
CA LEU A 58 -2.90 -7.36 -12.60
C LEU A 58 -4.35 -6.99 -12.91
N PHE A 59 -5.06 -6.40 -11.95
CA PHE A 59 -6.39 -5.82 -12.12
C PHE A 59 -6.31 -4.31 -11.93
N GLY A 60 -7.05 -3.57 -12.78
CA GLY A 60 -6.84 -2.14 -12.92
C GLY A 60 -7.25 -1.26 -11.73
N PHE A 61 -7.98 -1.78 -10.74
CA PHE A 61 -8.36 -1.01 -9.56
C PHE A 61 -7.55 -1.43 -8.34
N LEU A 62 -6.54 -0.65 -8.01
CA LEU A 62 -5.70 -0.83 -6.82
C LEU A 62 -6.45 -0.23 -5.60
N ILE A 63 -6.92 -1.07 -4.70
CA ILE A 63 -7.80 -0.66 -3.60
C ILE A 63 -7.10 0.25 -2.59
N PRO A 64 -5.86 -0.01 -2.10
CA PRO A 64 -5.19 0.92 -1.19
C PRO A 64 -5.01 2.32 -1.81
N SER A 65 -4.74 2.42 -3.11
CA SER A 65 -4.65 3.71 -3.78
C SER A 65 -6.01 4.40 -3.92
N ASN A 66 -7.10 3.66 -4.12
CA ASN A 66 -8.46 4.21 -4.13
C ASN A 66 -8.85 4.75 -2.74
N LEU A 67 -8.54 4.03 -1.67
CA LEU A 67 -8.76 4.49 -0.29
C LEU A 67 -7.94 5.75 0.01
N PHE A 68 -6.69 5.79 -0.41
CA PHE A 68 -5.85 6.98 -0.25
C PHE A 68 -6.35 8.17 -1.09
N ALA A 69 -6.91 7.93 -2.27
CA ALA A 69 -7.54 8.98 -3.07
C ALA A 69 -8.76 9.60 -2.36
N ILE A 70 -9.60 8.79 -1.69
CA ILE A 70 -10.71 9.28 -0.87
C ILE A 70 -10.21 10.23 0.22
N THR A 71 -9.20 9.81 1.00
CA THR A 71 -8.59 10.63 2.04
C THR A 71 -8.03 11.93 1.49
N SER A 72 -7.26 11.86 0.40
CA SER A 72 -6.65 13.03 -0.25
C SER A 72 -7.69 14.00 -0.79
N LEU A 73 -8.79 13.51 -1.36
CA LEU A 73 -9.89 14.36 -1.85
C LEU A 73 -10.61 15.06 -0.70
N ARG A 74 -10.82 14.40 0.45
CA ARG A 74 -11.40 15.03 1.64
C ARG A 74 -10.50 16.13 2.19
N GLN A 75 -9.21 15.86 2.32
CA GLN A 75 -8.21 16.85 2.75
C GLN A 75 -8.15 18.04 1.78
N LEU A 76 -8.19 17.79 0.47
CA LEU A 76 -8.21 18.84 -0.54
C LEU A 76 -9.49 19.68 -0.45
N ALA A 77 -10.64 19.05 -0.23
CA ALA A 77 -11.90 19.76 -0.03
C ALA A 77 -11.85 20.70 1.18
N GLU A 78 -11.29 20.23 2.31
CA GLU A 78 -11.07 21.05 3.50
C GLU A 78 -10.15 22.24 3.21
N MET A 79 -9.00 22.00 2.59
CA MET A 79 -8.07 23.08 2.18
C MET A 79 -8.73 24.13 1.27
N MET A 80 -9.57 23.68 0.33
CA MET A 80 -10.26 24.59 -0.58
C MET A 80 -11.29 25.46 0.15
N ARG A 81 -12.00 24.90 1.16
CA ARG A 81 -12.92 25.68 1.99
C ARG A 81 -12.19 26.71 2.86
N GLU A 82 -11.19 26.23 3.62
CA GLU A 82 -10.55 27.03 4.68
C GLU A 82 -9.56 28.07 4.13
N ILE A 83 -8.81 27.71 3.08
CA ILE A 83 -7.72 28.56 2.58
C ILE A 83 -8.14 29.37 1.34
N LYS A 84 -8.88 28.74 0.43
CA LYS A 84 -9.23 29.36 -0.87
C LYS A 84 -10.64 29.93 -0.94
N ASN A 85 -11.51 29.57 0.01
CA ASN A 85 -12.95 29.86 0.00
C ASN A 85 -13.65 29.38 -1.29
N ASP A 86 -13.11 28.32 -1.93
CA ASP A 86 -13.66 27.71 -3.14
C ASP A 86 -14.55 26.51 -2.77
N ASN A 87 -15.79 26.85 -2.38
CA ASN A 87 -16.79 25.86 -1.98
C ASN A 87 -17.27 25.01 -3.16
N ASP A 88 -17.20 25.50 -4.39
CA ASP A 88 -17.63 24.74 -5.57
C ASP A 88 -16.64 23.62 -5.88
N PHE A 89 -15.36 23.93 -5.86
CA PHE A 89 -14.33 22.90 -6.04
C PHE A 89 -14.32 21.91 -4.88
N ALA A 90 -14.47 22.37 -3.64
CA ALA A 90 -14.55 21.52 -2.46
C ALA A 90 -15.71 20.51 -2.57
N ARG A 91 -16.90 20.95 -2.98
CA ARG A 91 -18.04 20.04 -3.21
C ARG A 91 -17.76 18.99 -4.29
N ARG A 92 -17.03 19.35 -5.35
CA ARG A 92 -16.63 18.40 -6.40
C ARG A 92 -15.67 17.34 -5.85
N CYS A 93 -14.73 17.74 -5.00
CA CYS A 93 -13.82 16.78 -4.33
C CYS A 93 -14.60 15.82 -3.42
N ASP A 94 -15.53 16.33 -2.61
CA ASP A 94 -16.36 15.49 -1.76
C ASP A 94 -17.23 14.53 -2.56
N SER A 95 -17.88 15.02 -3.62
CA SER A 95 -18.72 14.16 -4.46
C SER A 95 -17.94 13.02 -5.11
N LEU A 96 -16.71 13.29 -5.56
CA LEU A 96 -15.84 12.25 -6.11
C LEU A 96 -15.37 11.28 -5.02
N ALA A 97 -15.03 11.79 -3.83
CA ALA A 97 -14.67 10.96 -2.69
C ALA A 97 -15.83 10.02 -2.27
N ASP A 98 -17.07 10.54 -2.26
CA ASP A 98 -18.27 9.73 -1.96
C ASP A 98 -18.50 8.62 -3.00
N GLU A 99 -18.34 8.94 -4.28
CA GLU A 99 -18.50 7.97 -5.37
C GLU A 99 -17.46 6.83 -5.25
N VAL A 100 -16.18 7.18 -5.03
CA VAL A 100 -15.10 6.20 -4.88
C VAL A 100 -15.30 5.38 -3.61
N ALA A 101 -15.72 6.00 -2.50
CA ALA A 101 -15.98 5.30 -1.23
C ALA A 101 -17.10 4.26 -1.38
N ALA A 102 -18.21 4.62 -2.01
CA ALA A 102 -19.30 3.68 -2.27
C ALA A 102 -18.86 2.52 -3.19
N ALA A 103 -17.99 2.80 -4.15
CA ALA A 103 -17.43 1.78 -5.03
C ALA A 103 -16.46 0.84 -4.30
N VAL A 104 -15.60 1.37 -3.41
CA VAL A 104 -14.71 0.56 -2.56
C VAL A 104 -15.54 -0.35 -1.62
N GLU A 105 -16.57 0.19 -0.97
CA GLU A 105 -17.45 -0.62 -0.10
C GLU A 105 -18.06 -1.80 -0.85
N LYS A 106 -18.49 -1.56 -2.08
CA LYS A 106 -19.20 -2.57 -2.88
C LYS A 106 -18.29 -3.59 -3.58
N TYR A 107 -17.11 -3.17 -4.05
CA TYR A 107 -16.25 -3.97 -4.91
C TYR A 107 -14.86 -4.23 -4.31
N GLY A 108 -14.41 -3.41 -3.38
CA GLY A 108 -13.09 -3.52 -2.75
C GLY A 108 -13.10 -4.38 -1.48
N ILE A 109 -14.26 -4.52 -0.82
CA ILE A 109 -14.41 -5.39 0.35
C ILE A 109 -14.96 -6.73 -0.12
N VAL A 110 -14.23 -7.82 0.16
CA VAL A 110 -14.54 -9.17 -0.28
C VAL A 110 -14.49 -10.14 0.90
N ASN A 111 -15.17 -11.29 0.79
CA ASN A 111 -15.13 -12.34 1.80
C ASN A 111 -13.99 -13.30 1.53
N HIS A 112 -13.03 -13.35 2.46
CA HIS A 112 -12.01 -14.40 2.48
C HIS A 112 -12.52 -15.59 3.31
N PRO A 113 -12.32 -16.86 2.87
CA PRO A 113 -12.86 -18.03 3.59
C PRO A 113 -12.40 -18.15 5.05
N GLU A 114 -11.19 -17.72 5.36
CA GLU A 114 -10.58 -17.84 6.69
C GLU A 114 -10.69 -16.54 7.50
N TYR A 115 -10.48 -15.37 6.84
CA TYR A 115 -10.36 -14.08 7.53
C TYR A 115 -11.67 -13.27 7.54
N GLY A 116 -12.72 -13.74 6.85
CA GLY A 116 -14.00 -13.01 6.74
C GLY A 116 -13.88 -11.81 5.79
N LYS A 117 -14.56 -10.70 6.10
CA LYS A 117 -14.51 -9.49 5.27
C LYS A 117 -13.12 -8.84 5.36
N VAL A 118 -12.49 -8.65 4.19
CA VAL A 118 -11.17 -8.03 4.02
C VAL A 118 -11.18 -7.06 2.84
N TYR A 119 -10.26 -6.12 2.81
CA TYR A 119 -9.95 -5.37 1.60
C TYR A 119 -9.16 -6.26 0.63
N ALA A 120 -9.60 -6.34 -0.63
CA ALA A 120 -8.80 -6.90 -1.71
C ALA A 120 -7.64 -5.93 -2.04
N PHE A 121 -6.54 -6.44 -2.59
CA PHE A 121 -5.45 -5.58 -3.04
C PHE A 121 -5.76 -4.94 -4.39
N GLU A 122 -6.21 -5.75 -5.36
CA GLU A 122 -6.64 -5.30 -6.68
C GLU A 122 -7.99 -5.94 -7.04
N VAL A 123 -8.83 -5.20 -7.77
CA VAL A 123 -10.08 -5.70 -8.33
C VAL A 123 -10.26 -5.20 -9.77
N ASP A 124 -11.15 -5.82 -10.54
CA ASP A 124 -11.44 -5.45 -11.94
C ASP A 124 -12.85 -4.90 -12.18
N GLY A 125 -13.70 -4.90 -11.14
CA GLY A 125 -15.11 -4.53 -11.26
C GLY A 125 -16.01 -5.63 -11.86
N PHE A 126 -15.47 -6.77 -12.29
CA PHE A 126 -16.20 -7.97 -12.73
C PHE A 126 -16.27 -9.05 -11.64
N HIS A 127 -16.01 -8.68 -10.38
CA HIS A 127 -15.93 -9.55 -9.20
C HIS A 127 -14.64 -10.40 -9.10
N ASN A 128 -13.64 -10.19 -9.95
CA ASN A 128 -12.32 -10.77 -9.72
C ASN A 128 -11.51 -9.88 -8.77
N HIS A 129 -10.68 -10.52 -7.95
CA HIS A 129 -9.87 -9.86 -6.94
C HIS A 129 -8.58 -10.61 -6.66
N VAL A 130 -7.61 -9.91 -6.06
CA VAL A 130 -6.33 -10.47 -5.63
C VAL A 130 -6.21 -10.29 -4.11
N PHE A 131 -5.88 -11.40 -3.42
CA PHE A 131 -5.47 -11.39 -2.03
C PHE A 131 -3.95 -11.37 -1.95
N MET A 132 -3.40 -10.24 -1.67
CA MET A 132 -1.99 -10.00 -1.38
C MET A 132 -1.84 -8.63 -0.73
N ASP A 133 -0.63 -8.27 -0.37
CA ASP A 133 -0.19 -6.90 -0.18
C ASP A 133 1.22 -6.75 -0.77
N ASP A 134 1.55 -5.54 -1.17
CA ASP A 134 2.88 -5.09 -1.60
C ASP A 134 3.38 -4.09 -0.55
N ALA A 135 4.65 -4.17 -0.18
CA ALA A 135 5.21 -3.34 0.89
C ALA A 135 5.18 -1.83 0.60
N ASN A 136 5.08 -1.44 -0.67
CA ASN A 136 5.20 -0.04 -1.08
C ASN A 136 3.90 0.74 -0.81
N VAL A 137 4.02 1.85 -0.12
CA VAL A 137 2.90 2.70 0.32
C VAL A 137 2.37 3.55 -0.85
N PRO A 138 1.06 3.62 -1.08
CA PRO A 138 -0.04 3.05 -0.32
C PRO A 138 -0.19 1.53 -0.46
N SER A 139 -0.23 0.83 0.68
CA SER A 139 -0.45 -0.61 0.82
C SER A 139 -1.64 -0.88 1.72
N LEU A 140 -2.15 -2.12 1.75
CA LEU A 140 -3.24 -2.49 2.65
C LEU A 140 -2.82 -2.37 4.12
N LEU A 141 -1.58 -2.75 4.45
CA LEU A 141 -1.05 -2.61 5.80
C LEU A 141 -0.94 -1.15 6.24
N ALA A 142 -0.66 -0.23 5.32
CA ALA A 142 -0.45 1.19 5.62
C ALA A 142 -1.74 2.02 5.76
N LEU A 143 -2.92 1.46 5.55
CA LEU A 143 -4.18 2.22 5.49
C LEU A 143 -4.44 3.13 6.71
N PRO A 144 -4.24 2.69 7.97
CA PRO A 144 -4.41 3.58 9.12
C PRO A 144 -3.35 4.68 9.21
N TYR A 145 -2.10 4.37 8.85
CA TYR A 145 -1.03 5.37 8.78
C TYR A 145 -1.36 6.49 7.79
N LEU A 146 -2.01 6.16 6.69
CA LEU A 146 -2.46 7.12 5.67
C LEU A 146 -3.76 7.83 6.05
N GLY A 147 -4.38 7.50 7.20
CA GLY A 147 -5.68 8.06 7.61
C GLY A 147 -6.86 7.60 6.76
N CYS A 148 -6.70 6.46 6.07
CA CYS A 148 -7.75 5.93 5.19
C CYS A 148 -8.84 5.18 5.95
N VAL A 149 -8.47 4.49 7.03
CA VAL A 149 -9.36 3.72 7.89
C VAL A 149 -8.92 3.85 9.34
N ASP A 150 -9.84 3.58 10.28
CA ASP A 150 -9.48 3.45 11.68
C ASP A 150 -8.64 2.18 11.91
N MET A 151 -7.66 2.25 12.82
CA MET A 151 -6.82 1.11 13.16
C MET A 151 -7.65 -0.07 13.73
N ASP A 152 -8.74 0.23 14.42
CA ASP A 152 -9.63 -0.75 15.03
C ASP A 152 -10.80 -1.17 14.11
N ASP A 153 -10.84 -0.68 12.87
CA ASP A 153 -11.84 -1.10 11.88
C ASP A 153 -11.81 -2.63 11.67
N PRO A 154 -12.95 -3.34 11.80
CA PRO A 154 -12.96 -4.80 11.74
C PRO A 154 -12.50 -5.36 10.38
N VAL A 155 -12.81 -4.66 9.28
CA VAL A 155 -12.38 -5.09 7.93
C VAL A 155 -10.87 -4.92 7.80
N TYR A 156 -10.33 -3.79 8.30
CA TYR A 156 -8.89 -3.57 8.34
C TYR A 156 -8.19 -4.60 9.24
N GLN A 157 -8.70 -4.90 10.43
CA GLN A 157 -8.08 -5.87 11.33
C GLN A 157 -8.03 -7.28 10.70
N ASN A 158 -9.06 -7.68 9.98
CA ASN A 158 -9.06 -8.93 9.22
C ASN A 158 -8.05 -8.88 8.07
N THR A 159 -8.01 -7.76 7.34
CA THR A 159 -7.04 -7.53 6.25
C THR A 159 -5.62 -7.59 6.79
N ARG A 160 -5.34 -6.94 7.93
CA ARG A 160 -4.03 -6.95 8.58
C ARG A 160 -3.58 -8.37 8.95
N LYS A 161 -4.49 -9.19 9.49
CA LYS A 161 -4.20 -10.62 9.78
C LYS A 161 -3.86 -11.39 8.51
N LEU A 162 -4.61 -11.17 7.43
CA LEU A 162 -4.37 -11.81 6.14
C LEU A 162 -3.00 -11.43 5.57
N VAL A 163 -2.70 -10.12 5.48
CA VAL A 163 -1.46 -9.65 4.81
C VAL A 163 -0.19 -9.96 5.60
N LEU A 164 -0.30 -10.21 6.92
CA LEU A 164 0.79 -10.64 7.80
C LEU A 164 0.79 -12.18 8.05
N SER A 165 0.28 -12.96 7.10
CA SER A 165 0.21 -14.41 7.15
C SER A 165 0.62 -15.04 5.81
N ASP A 166 0.71 -16.36 5.78
CA ASP A 166 1.00 -17.14 4.55
C ASP A 166 -0.09 -17.02 3.47
N ALA A 167 -1.26 -16.44 3.80
CA ALA A 167 -2.29 -16.12 2.82
C ALA A 167 -1.86 -14.97 1.89
N ASN A 168 -0.91 -14.13 2.31
CA ASN A 168 -0.23 -13.18 1.44
C ASN A 168 1.04 -13.84 0.84
N PRO A 169 1.10 -14.11 -0.47
CA PRO A 169 2.24 -14.78 -1.11
C PRO A 169 3.56 -14.00 -1.00
N TYR A 170 3.50 -12.73 -0.59
CA TYR A 170 4.66 -11.87 -0.40
C TYR A 170 4.97 -11.58 1.07
N PHE A 171 4.29 -12.23 2.01
CA PHE A 171 4.74 -12.25 3.39
C PHE A 171 5.81 -13.32 3.57
N PHE A 172 7.00 -12.90 3.96
CA PHE A 172 8.14 -13.78 4.10
C PHE A 172 8.59 -13.85 5.56
N GLN A 173 8.97 -15.05 5.99
CA GLN A 173 9.58 -15.31 7.29
C GLN A 173 10.89 -16.05 7.11
N GLY A 174 11.90 -15.67 7.88
CA GLY A 174 13.22 -16.30 7.84
C GLY A 174 14.06 -16.00 9.08
N LYS A 175 15.34 -16.32 9.01
CA LYS A 175 16.27 -16.16 10.14
C LYS A 175 16.56 -14.71 10.48
N ALA A 176 16.58 -13.83 9.49
CA ALA A 176 16.85 -12.41 9.68
C ALA A 176 15.63 -11.62 10.12
N GLY A 177 14.43 -12.02 9.67
CA GLY A 177 13.21 -11.32 10.02
C GLY A 177 11.97 -11.85 9.30
N GLU A 178 10.87 -11.12 9.50
CA GLU A 178 9.59 -11.38 8.85
C GLU A 178 8.96 -10.06 8.40
N GLY A 179 8.30 -10.07 7.25
CA GLY A 179 7.65 -8.88 6.70
C GLY A 179 7.16 -9.08 5.27
N ILE A 180 6.53 -8.05 4.75
CA ILE A 180 5.99 -8.07 3.39
C ILE A 180 7.09 -7.63 2.42
N GLY A 181 7.21 -8.34 1.32
CA GLY A 181 8.01 -8.01 0.16
C GLY A 181 7.17 -7.48 -0.98
N GLY A 182 7.38 -8.02 -2.15
CA GLY A 182 6.65 -7.73 -3.37
C GLY A 182 7.30 -8.39 -4.58
N PRO A 183 6.64 -8.40 -5.73
CA PRO A 183 7.21 -8.98 -6.94
C PRO A 183 8.40 -8.17 -7.47
N HIS A 184 8.48 -6.87 -7.13
CA HIS A 184 9.47 -5.93 -7.69
C HIS A 184 10.92 -6.37 -7.45
N ILE A 185 11.25 -6.81 -6.24
CA ILE A 185 12.62 -7.14 -5.84
C ILE A 185 12.91 -8.64 -5.79
N GLY A 186 11.90 -9.48 -6.09
CA GLY A 186 12.04 -10.93 -6.11
C GLY A 186 11.60 -11.61 -4.81
N PHE A 187 11.54 -12.94 -4.90
CA PHE A 187 10.99 -13.79 -3.85
C PHE A 187 11.94 -13.91 -2.65
N GLY A 188 11.39 -13.83 -1.45
CA GLY A 188 12.14 -13.96 -0.20
C GLY A 188 12.82 -12.66 0.28
N TYR A 189 12.67 -11.55 -0.44
CA TYR A 189 13.13 -10.25 -0.01
C TYR A 189 12.03 -9.49 0.74
N ILE A 190 12.37 -8.98 1.93
CA ILE A 190 11.51 -8.20 2.80
C ILE A 190 11.86 -6.73 2.65
N TRP A 191 10.85 -5.88 2.53
CA TRP A 191 11.03 -4.43 2.57
C TRP A 191 10.98 -3.92 4.01
N PRO A 192 12.00 -3.23 4.52
CA PRO A 192 11.94 -2.56 5.83
C PRO A 192 10.73 -1.63 5.96
N MET A 193 10.27 -1.05 4.85
CA MET A 193 9.05 -0.24 4.78
C MET A 193 7.83 -0.98 5.35
N SER A 194 7.66 -2.27 5.06
CA SER A 194 6.54 -3.05 5.60
C SER A 194 6.65 -3.26 7.12
N ILE A 195 7.87 -3.38 7.65
CA ILE A 195 8.11 -3.50 9.09
C ILE A 195 7.79 -2.17 9.78
N ILE A 196 8.16 -1.04 9.15
CA ILE A 196 7.82 0.31 9.63
C ILE A 196 6.30 0.50 9.64
N MET A 197 5.60 0.11 8.59
CA MET A 197 4.13 0.20 8.54
C MET A 197 3.48 -0.72 9.57
N ARG A 198 3.99 -1.92 9.77
CA ARG A 198 3.52 -2.83 10.85
C ARG A 198 3.67 -2.19 12.23
N CYS A 199 4.79 -1.51 12.50
CA CYS A 199 5.02 -0.74 13.72
C CYS A 199 4.04 0.44 13.85
N ASN A 200 3.77 1.14 12.75
CA ASN A 200 2.92 2.33 12.73
C ASN A 200 1.42 2.02 12.83
N THR A 201 1.03 0.77 12.65
CA THR A 201 -0.37 0.32 12.59
C THR A 201 -0.71 -0.71 13.66
N THR A 202 -0.09 -0.60 14.84
CA THR A 202 -0.39 -1.42 16.01
C THR A 202 -0.34 -0.59 17.30
N HIS A 203 -1.17 -0.99 18.27
CA HIS A 203 -1.10 -0.48 19.65
C HIS A 203 -0.26 -1.38 20.56
N ASP A 204 0.10 -2.59 20.09
CA ASP A 204 0.84 -3.56 20.89
C ASP A 204 2.32 -3.19 21.01
N ASN A 205 2.74 -2.86 22.24
CA ASN A 205 4.11 -2.47 22.54
C ASN A 205 5.14 -3.60 22.28
N GLU A 206 4.75 -4.87 22.40
CA GLU A 206 5.64 -5.99 22.12
C GLU A 206 5.85 -6.13 20.60
N GLU A 207 4.80 -5.94 19.82
CA GLU A 207 4.91 -5.91 18.36
C GLU A 207 5.77 -4.72 17.91
N ILE A 208 5.59 -3.54 18.49
CA ILE A 208 6.44 -2.37 18.23
C ILE A 208 7.91 -2.69 18.53
N ARG A 209 8.21 -3.26 19.70
CA ARG A 209 9.57 -3.67 20.09
C ARG A 209 10.18 -4.64 19.09
N LYS A 210 9.41 -5.65 18.69
CA LYS A 210 9.81 -6.64 17.68
C LYS A 210 10.16 -5.98 16.34
N CYS A 211 9.34 -5.05 15.87
CA CYS A 211 9.57 -4.31 14.62
C CYS A 211 10.84 -3.45 14.70
N VAL A 212 11.00 -2.65 15.75
CA VAL A 212 12.17 -1.79 15.92
C VAL A 212 13.46 -2.60 16.04
N LYS A 213 13.42 -3.70 16.83
CA LYS A 213 14.55 -4.63 16.93
C LYS A 213 14.92 -5.20 15.58
N MET A 214 13.95 -5.67 14.81
CA MET A 214 14.18 -6.26 13.49
C MET A 214 14.81 -5.24 12.53
N LEU A 215 14.32 -3.99 12.50
CA LEU A 215 14.91 -2.92 11.69
C LEU A 215 16.36 -2.63 12.07
N ARG A 216 16.70 -2.59 13.38
CA ARG A 216 18.06 -2.45 13.86
C ARG A 216 18.97 -3.61 13.42
N ASP A 217 18.48 -4.85 13.58
CA ASP A 217 19.27 -6.05 13.37
C ASP A 217 19.45 -6.42 11.87
N THR A 218 18.76 -5.72 10.96
CA THR A 218 18.81 -5.97 9.51
C THR A 218 19.43 -4.84 8.69
N ASP A 219 20.08 -3.87 9.34
CA ASP A 219 20.81 -2.77 8.68
C ASP A 219 22.17 -3.20 8.07
N ALA A 220 22.56 -4.46 8.25
CA ALA A 220 23.85 -5.02 7.79
C ALA A 220 25.08 -4.19 8.21
N ASN A 221 25.02 -3.51 9.36
CA ASN A 221 26.03 -2.58 9.90
C ASN A 221 26.31 -1.37 9.00
N THR A 222 25.38 -0.99 8.15
CA THR A 222 25.48 0.21 7.31
C THR A 222 25.02 1.48 8.03
N GLY A 223 24.20 1.32 9.09
CA GLY A 223 23.54 2.41 9.79
C GLY A 223 22.37 3.02 8.99
N PHE A 224 21.94 2.37 7.92
CA PHE A 224 20.85 2.84 7.04
C PHE A 224 19.83 1.75 6.75
N MET A 225 18.61 2.18 6.46
CA MET A 225 17.57 1.30 5.94
C MET A 225 17.78 1.07 4.44
N HIS A 226 17.81 -0.22 4.06
CA HIS A 226 17.89 -0.66 2.67
C HIS A 226 16.53 -0.56 1.97
N GLU A 227 16.52 -0.70 0.64
CA GLU A 227 15.29 -0.93 -0.09
C GLU A 227 14.65 -2.26 0.34
N SER A 228 15.45 -3.34 0.37
CA SER A 228 15.02 -4.65 0.86
C SER A 228 16.21 -5.48 1.36
N PHE A 229 15.92 -6.52 2.15
CA PHE A 229 16.88 -7.52 2.60
C PHE A 229 16.33 -8.93 2.45
N TYR A 230 17.21 -9.91 2.28
CA TYR A 230 16.81 -11.31 2.16
C TYR A 230 16.43 -11.89 3.53
N LYS A 231 15.30 -12.58 3.61
CA LYS A 231 14.70 -13.06 4.86
C LYS A 231 15.60 -13.92 5.76
N ASP A 232 16.61 -14.60 5.20
CA ASP A 232 17.51 -15.47 5.94
C ASP A 232 18.94 -14.90 6.12
N ASP A 233 19.27 -13.80 5.42
CA ASP A 233 20.59 -13.22 5.43
C ASP A 233 20.51 -11.69 5.18
N PRO A 234 20.63 -10.85 6.24
CA PRO A 234 20.47 -9.40 6.09
C PRO A 234 21.63 -8.76 5.32
N ALA A 235 22.77 -9.45 5.14
CA ALA A 235 23.86 -8.96 4.31
C ALA A 235 23.54 -9.01 2.80
N LYS A 236 22.50 -9.74 2.42
CA LYS A 236 21.95 -9.75 1.06
C LYS A 236 20.82 -8.73 0.97
N PHE A 237 21.15 -7.54 0.53
CA PHE A 237 20.21 -6.43 0.40
C PHE A 237 20.26 -5.79 -0.99
N THR A 238 19.17 -5.11 -1.36
CA THR A 238 19.12 -4.21 -2.52
C THR A 238 19.27 -2.77 -2.03
N ARG A 239 20.01 -1.94 -2.75
CA ARG A 239 20.28 -0.52 -2.42
C ARG A 239 20.65 -0.30 -0.95
N SER A 240 21.92 -0.08 -0.68
CA SER A 240 22.48 0.13 0.67
C SER A 240 21.83 1.30 1.44
N TRP A 241 21.29 2.26 0.72
CA TRP A 241 20.54 3.40 1.23
C TRP A 241 19.34 3.67 0.33
N PHE A 242 18.16 3.78 0.91
CA PHE A 242 16.93 4.06 0.17
C PHE A 242 16.16 5.19 0.86
N ALA A 243 16.08 6.36 0.20
CA ALA A 243 15.55 7.58 0.80
C ALA A 243 14.17 7.42 1.41
N TRP A 244 13.25 6.81 0.68
CA TRP A 244 11.88 6.62 1.13
C TRP A 244 11.78 5.85 2.44
N VAL A 245 12.49 4.73 2.56
CA VAL A 245 12.48 3.93 3.79
C VAL A 245 13.17 4.66 4.94
N ASN A 246 14.30 5.35 4.69
CA ASN A 246 15.01 6.09 5.74
C ASN A 246 14.19 7.26 6.29
N THR A 247 13.42 7.95 5.44
CA THR A 247 12.51 9.01 5.91
C THR A 247 11.37 8.46 6.75
N LEU A 248 10.74 7.36 6.33
CA LEU A 248 9.69 6.68 7.11
C LEU A 248 10.22 6.12 8.43
N PHE A 249 11.47 5.62 8.46
CA PHE A 249 12.11 5.18 9.69
C PHE A 249 12.31 6.35 10.66
N GLY A 250 12.84 7.47 10.18
CA GLY A 250 13.00 8.68 11.00
C GLY A 250 11.68 9.19 11.57
N GLU A 251 10.63 9.21 10.76
CA GLU A 251 9.27 9.58 11.19
C GLU A 251 8.72 8.60 12.24
N MET A 252 8.88 7.29 12.05
CA MET A 252 8.48 6.27 13.02
C MET A 252 9.16 6.50 14.38
N ILE A 253 10.47 6.73 14.40
CA ILE A 253 11.20 7.01 15.64
C ILE A 253 10.67 8.29 16.30
N TYR A 254 10.50 9.37 15.51
CA TYR A 254 9.96 10.64 16.02
C TYR A 254 8.56 10.44 16.63
N ARG A 255 7.67 9.68 15.99
CA ARG A 255 6.35 9.34 16.51
C ARG A 255 6.44 8.57 17.82
N LEU A 256 7.26 7.53 17.91
CA LEU A 256 7.43 6.73 19.12
C LEU A 256 7.94 7.57 20.31
N VAL A 257 8.85 8.53 20.05
CA VAL A 257 9.32 9.47 21.08
C VAL A 257 8.19 10.36 21.56
N ASN A 258 7.40 10.95 20.66
CA ASN A 258 6.28 11.83 21.01
C ASN A 258 5.13 11.08 21.75
N GLU A 259 4.96 9.78 21.46
CA GLU A 259 4.02 8.91 22.18
C GLU A 259 4.54 8.44 23.54
N GLY A 260 5.71 8.88 23.98
CA GLY A 260 6.32 8.48 25.26
C GLY A 260 6.85 7.04 25.28
N LYS A 261 7.09 6.42 24.13
CA LYS A 261 7.56 5.04 23.99
C LYS A 261 9.09 4.92 23.93
N VAL A 262 9.81 5.87 24.49
CA VAL A 262 11.30 5.91 24.50
C VAL A 262 11.89 4.66 25.16
N ASP A 263 11.24 4.12 26.18
CA ASP A 263 11.71 2.89 26.85
C ASP A 263 11.75 1.68 25.90
N ILE A 264 10.86 1.64 24.91
CA ILE A 264 10.89 0.59 23.88
C ILE A 264 12.16 0.73 23.03
N LEU A 265 12.54 1.97 22.65
CA LEU A 265 13.72 2.24 21.84
C LEU A 265 15.02 1.92 22.58
N ASN A 266 15.07 2.13 23.89
CA ASN A 266 16.25 1.92 24.72
C ASN A 266 16.43 0.46 25.20
N ASN A 267 15.39 -0.37 25.14
CA ASN A 267 15.38 -1.73 25.68
C ASN A 267 14.98 -2.76 24.62
N LEU A 268 15.78 -2.85 23.58
CA LEU A 268 15.52 -3.77 22.45
C LEU A 268 16.09 -5.19 22.67
N GLY A 269 16.87 -5.39 23.71
CA GLY A 269 17.54 -6.68 23.99
C GLY A 269 18.80 -6.91 23.16
#